data_e84d65f2bfe2d46ee5b6f02ab48585d3
#
_entry.id   e84d65f2bfe2d46ee5b6f02ab48585d3
#
_cell.length_a   1.000
_cell.length_b   1.000
_cell.length_c   1.000
_cell.angle_alpha   90.00
_cell.angle_beta   90.00
_cell.angle_gamma   90.00
#
_symmetry.space_group_name_H-M   'P 1'
#
loop_
_entity.id
_entity.type
_entity.pdbx_description
1 polymer ?
#
loop_
_entity_poly.entity_id
_entity_poly.type
_entity_poly.pdbx_seq_one_letter_code
_entity_poly.pdbx_strand_id
1 'polypeptide(L)'
;MPNRHDDNGMHFIWGGTLPVILKAFAQNHVGLKYMPTIAKGLIASSIYMPFRWYERLKYKKMVEKYRIEQPPIFIIGHWRSGTTHLHNLMSSDPQTAYLSTLQALFPEMLLDEKLRNKVRNMIDDSIPEDGKRIQDDVKLGVDEPQEEEFTLGNMNTHSYYCLLYTSPSPRDR
;
A
#
# COMPACT_ATOMS: atom_id res chain seq x y z
N MET A 1 -11.59 18.24 -18.98
CA MET A 1 -10.90 17.22 -18.20
C MET A 1 -11.94 16.19 -17.80
N PRO A 2 -11.85 14.92 -18.19
CA PRO A 2 -12.84 13.92 -17.82
C PRO A 2 -12.77 13.67 -16.32
N ASN A 3 -13.93 13.60 -15.69
CA ASN A 3 -14.15 13.26 -14.28
C ASN A 3 -13.65 11.81 -14.02
N ARG A 4 -12.40 11.65 -13.58
CA ARG A 4 -11.82 10.36 -13.18
C ARG A 4 -12.22 10.04 -11.75
N HIS A 5 -13.47 9.77 -11.51
CA HIS A 5 -13.97 9.15 -10.29
C HIS A 5 -14.83 7.95 -10.66
N ASP A 6 -14.24 7.00 -11.39
CA ASP A 6 -14.78 5.64 -11.39
C ASP A 6 -14.34 4.98 -10.10
N ASP A 7 -15.20 5.05 -9.10
CA ASP A 7 -15.04 4.59 -7.73
C ASP A 7 -15.01 3.05 -7.59
N ASN A 8 -14.76 2.32 -8.66
CA ASN A 8 -14.77 0.85 -8.65
C ASN A 8 -13.37 0.21 -8.49
N GLY A 9 -12.31 1.02 -8.44
CA GLY A 9 -10.96 0.52 -8.20
C GLY A 9 -10.67 0.31 -6.71
N MET A 10 -9.82 -0.69 -6.41
CA MET A 10 -9.31 -0.90 -5.06
C MET A 10 -8.53 0.35 -4.61
N HIS A 11 -9.04 1.06 -3.60
CA HIS A 11 -8.36 2.22 -3.05
C HIS A 11 -7.29 1.76 -2.05
N PHE A 12 -6.07 2.31 -2.14
CA PHE A 12 -4.94 1.91 -1.27
C PHE A 12 -5.25 2.00 0.23
N ILE A 13 -6.15 2.90 0.64
CA ILE A 13 -6.58 3.07 2.04
C ILE A 13 -7.25 1.82 2.65
N TRP A 14 -7.70 0.87 1.82
CA TRP A 14 -8.33 -0.36 2.31
C TRP A 14 -7.35 -1.27 3.05
N GLY A 15 -6.05 -1.19 2.73
CA GLY A 15 -4.98 -1.85 3.47
C GLY A 15 -4.57 -1.13 4.76
N GLY A 16 -5.03 0.10 4.96
CA GLY A 16 -4.69 0.90 6.12
C GLY A 16 -5.17 0.32 7.45
N THR A 17 -4.41 0.56 8.51
CA THR A 17 -4.84 0.17 9.86
C THR A 17 -5.93 1.09 10.39
N LEU A 18 -6.84 0.54 11.20
CA LEU A 18 -7.95 1.32 11.78
C LEU A 18 -7.49 2.62 12.48
N PRO A 19 -6.43 2.60 13.33
CA PRO A 19 -5.92 3.82 13.94
C PRO A 19 -5.43 4.87 12.94
N VAL A 20 -4.80 4.43 11.84
CA VAL A 20 -4.30 5.34 10.79
C VAL A 20 -5.47 6.01 10.07
N ILE A 21 -6.48 5.23 9.69
CA ILE A 21 -7.67 5.77 9.02
C ILE A 21 -8.41 6.77 9.93
N LEU A 22 -8.63 6.42 11.20
CA LEU A 22 -9.29 7.29 12.16
C LEU A 22 -8.48 8.57 12.41
N LYS A 23 -7.16 8.46 12.56
CA LYS A 23 -6.28 9.62 12.77
C LYS A 23 -6.27 10.52 11.54
N ALA A 24 -6.15 9.96 10.34
CA ALA A 24 -6.20 10.72 9.10
C ALA A 24 -7.54 11.46 8.95
N PHE A 25 -8.66 10.81 9.30
CA PHE A 25 -9.97 11.42 9.31
C PHE A 25 -10.10 12.55 10.33
N ALA A 26 -9.58 12.35 11.54
CA ALA A 26 -9.64 13.36 12.62
C ALA A 26 -8.77 14.59 12.34
N GLN A 27 -7.68 14.43 11.59
CA GLN A 27 -6.74 15.50 11.25
C GLN A 27 -7.12 16.30 10.00
N ASN A 28 -8.06 15.81 9.21
CA ASN A 28 -8.42 16.42 7.93
C ASN A 28 -9.91 16.71 7.84
N HIS A 29 -10.26 17.84 7.25
CA HIS A 29 -11.64 18.18 6.94
C HIS A 29 -12.08 17.40 5.68
N VAL A 30 -12.75 16.29 5.89
CA VAL A 30 -13.22 15.44 4.79
C VAL A 30 -14.65 15.82 4.42
N GLY A 31 -14.87 16.16 3.15
CA GLY A 31 -16.20 16.48 2.63
C GLY A 31 -17.14 15.26 2.67
N LEU A 32 -18.44 15.51 2.86
CA LEU A 32 -19.48 14.48 2.94
C LEU A 32 -19.50 13.51 1.76
N LYS A 33 -19.04 13.97 0.59
CA LYS A 33 -18.92 13.14 -0.63
C LYS A 33 -18.04 11.92 -0.44
N TYR A 34 -17.02 11.99 0.41
CA TYR A 34 -16.05 10.90 0.63
C TYR A 34 -16.42 9.96 1.78
N MET A 35 -17.49 10.25 2.51
CA MET A 35 -17.96 9.41 3.61
C MET A 35 -18.19 7.94 3.24
N PRO A 36 -18.78 7.60 2.07
CA PRO A 36 -18.94 6.20 1.68
C PRO A 36 -17.60 5.47 1.51
N THR A 37 -16.59 6.12 0.93
CA THR A 37 -15.25 5.54 0.75
C THR A 37 -14.56 5.30 2.08
N ILE A 38 -14.66 6.25 3.02
CA ILE A 38 -14.14 6.10 4.37
C ILE A 38 -14.85 4.97 5.11
N ALA A 39 -16.17 4.90 5.02
CA ALA A 39 -16.94 3.82 5.65
C ALA A 39 -16.52 2.44 5.12
N LYS A 40 -16.32 2.29 3.80
CA LYS A 40 -15.78 1.07 3.20
C LYS A 40 -14.39 0.74 3.77
N GLY A 41 -13.49 1.72 3.87
CA GLY A 41 -12.15 1.53 4.44
C GLY A 41 -12.18 1.13 5.92
N LEU A 42 -13.04 1.73 6.72
CA LEU A 42 -13.22 1.38 8.13
C LEU A 42 -13.77 -0.05 8.30
N ILE A 43 -14.76 -0.42 7.49
CA ILE A 43 -15.34 -1.78 7.49
C ILE A 43 -14.26 -2.80 7.08
N ALA A 44 -13.55 -2.56 5.98
CA ALA A 44 -12.47 -3.44 5.52
C ALA A 44 -11.39 -3.59 6.60
N SER A 45 -10.90 -2.48 7.16
CA SER A 45 -9.89 -2.51 8.22
C SER A 45 -10.35 -3.26 9.48
N SER A 46 -11.64 -3.13 9.84
CA SER A 46 -12.22 -3.85 10.96
C SER A 46 -12.30 -5.37 10.71
N ILE A 47 -12.65 -5.77 9.50
CA ILE A 47 -12.68 -7.19 9.09
C ILE A 47 -11.27 -7.80 9.12
N TYR A 48 -10.25 -7.04 8.72
CA TYR A 48 -8.87 -7.53 8.71
C TYR A 48 -8.19 -7.49 10.09
N MET A 49 -8.71 -6.72 11.04
CA MET A 49 -8.12 -6.54 12.37
C MET A 49 -7.84 -7.86 13.12
N PRO A 50 -8.77 -8.84 13.21
CA PRO A 50 -8.49 -10.10 13.90
C PRO A 50 -7.38 -10.91 13.24
N PHE A 51 -7.24 -10.86 11.91
CA PHE A 51 -6.18 -11.55 11.18
C PHE A 51 -4.82 -10.91 11.43
N ARG A 52 -4.75 -9.58 11.48
CA ARG A 52 -3.55 -8.83 11.87
C ARG A 52 -3.09 -9.18 13.28
N TRP A 53 -4.02 -9.23 14.22
CA TRP A 53 -3.73 -9.60 15.60
C TRP A 53 -3.21 -11.03 15.71
N TYR A 54 -3.86 -11.97 15.03
CA TYR A 54 -3.43 -13.36 14.97
C TYR A 54 -1.99 -13.47 14.46
N GLU A 55 -1.69 -12.85 13.34
CA GLU A 55 -0.37 -12.90 12.73
C GLU A 55 0.69 -12.23 13.61
N ARG A 56 0.38 -11.06 14.15
CA ARG A 56 1.27 -10.34 15.07
C ARG A 56 1.60 -11.17 16.32
N LEU A 57 0.62 -11.81 16.92
CA LEU A 57 0.85 -12.65 18.10
C LEU A 57 1.65 -13.90 17.75
N LYS A 58 1.32 -14.56 16.64
CA LYS A 58 1.97 -15.81 16.20
C LYS A 58 3.44 -15.59 15.84
N TYR A 59 3.75 -14.52 15.13
CA TYR A 59 5.09 -14.27 14.59
C TYR A 59 5.91 -13.25 15.37
N LYS A 60 5.39 -12.66 16.43
CA LYS A 60 6.06 -11.64 17.25
C LYS A 60 7.47 -12.00 17.62
N LYS A 61 7.67 -13.19 18.22
CA LYS A 61 8.98 -13.65 18.68
C LYS A 61 9.96 -13.88 17.53
N MET A 62 9.47 -14.30 16.37
CA MET A 62 10.29 -14.52 15.18
C MET A 62 10.78 -13.17 14.63
N VAL A 63 9.88 -12.20 14.51
CA VAL A 63 10.21 -10.85 14.02
C VAL A 63 11.17 -10.13 14.98
N GLU A 64 10.97 -10.23 16.30
CA GLU A 64 11.86 -9.61 17.29
C GLU A 64 13.28 -10.18 17.28
N LYS A 65 13.44 -11.46 16.90
CA LYS A 65 14.73 -12.12 16.78
C LYS A 65 15.41 -11.90 15.44
N TYR A 66 14.66 -11.53 14.44
CA TYR A 66 15.20 -11.33 13.10
C TYR A 66 16.17 -10.15 13.07
N ARG A 67 17.33 -10.34 12.45
CA ARG A 67 18.33 -9.29 12.22
C ARG A 67 18.53 -9.11 10.73
N ILE A 68 18.48 -7.89 10.30
CA ILE A 68 18.80 -7.53 8.92
C ILE A 68 20.32 -7.58 8.79
N GLU A 69 20.84 -8.53 8.03
CA GLU A 69 22.29 -8.75 7.86
C GLU A 69 22.86 -7.87 6.75
N GLN A 70 22.08 -7.62 5.72
CA GLN A 70 22.48 -6.81 4.56
C GLN A 70 21.89 -5.40 4.66
N PRO A 71 22.66 -4.34 4.35
CA PRO A 71 22.12 -2.98 4.34
C PRO A 71 21.06 -2.81 3.24
N PRO A 72 19.99 -2.05 3.48
CA PRO A 72 19.00 -1.77 2.45
C PRO A 72 19.58 -0.90 1.33
N ILE A 73 19.15 -1.15 0.11
CA ILE A 73 19.49 -0.33 -1.07
C ILE A 73 18.37 0.68 -1.27
N PHE A 74 18.69 1.98 -1.28
CA PHE A 74 17.74 3.06 -1.52
C PHE A 74 17.86 3.57 -2.95
N ILE A 75 16.74 3.54 -3.69
CA ILE A 75 16.62 4.14 -5.02
C ILE A 75 15.97 5.50 -4.85
N ILE A 76 16.75 6.58 -4.99
CA ILE A 76 16.28 7.95 -4.84
C ILE A 76 16.37 8.65 -6.18
N GLY A 77 15.28 9.27 -6.61
CA GLY A 77 15.25 10.01 -7.87
C GLY A 77 14.09 11.00 -7.95
N HIS A 78 14.18 11.91 -8.91
CA HIS A 78 13.09 12.82 -9.25
C HIS A 78 11.94 12.04 -9.92
N TRP A 79 10.72 12.57 -9.84
CA TRP A 79 9.58 11.98 -10.55
C TRP A 79 9.86 11.82 -12.05
N ARG A 80 9.44 10.70 -12.62
CA ARG A 80 9.61 10.36 -14.04
C ARG A 80 11.08 10.25 -14.47
N SER A 81 12.01 9.97 -13.55
CA SER A 81 13.43 9.73 -13.85
C SER A 81 13.78 8.26 -14.07
N GLY A 82 12.81 7.37 -14.08
CA GLY A 82 13.02 5.94 -14.30
C GLY A 82 13.28 5.11 -13.04
N THR A 83 13.01 5.63 -11.85
CA THR A 83 13.17 4.92 -10.57
C THR A 83 12.40 3.60 -10.54
N THR A 84 11.15 3.57 -11.04
CA THR A 84 10.36 2.35 -11.14
C THR A 84 11.01 1.31 -12.05
N HIS A 85 11.58 1.74 -13.19
CA HIS A 85 12.27 0.83 -14.10
C HIS A 85 13.53 0.25 -13.45
N LEU A 86 14.32 1.09 -12.79
CA LEU A 86 15.50 0.64 -12.04
C LEU A 86 15.12 -0.32 -10.92
N HIS A 87 14.04 -0.03 -10.18
CA HIS A 87 13.52 -0.91 -9.13
C HIS A 87 13.15 -2.29 -9.70
N ASN A 88 12.39 -2.33 -10.80
CA ASN A 88 12.02 -3.59 -11.46
C ASN A 88 13.25 -4.37 -11.96
N LEU A 89 14.25 -3.67 -12.51
CA LEU A 89 15.49 -4.29 -12.96
C LEU A 89 16.26 -4.91 -11.77
N MET A 90 16.41 -4.19 -10.68
CA MET A 90 17.07 -4.71 -9.48
C MET A 90 16.30 -5.85 -8.84
N SER A 91 14.97 -5.78 -8.83
CA SER A 91 14.10 -6.83 -8.29
C SER A 91 14.14 -8.13 -9.10
N SER A 92 14.69 -8.10 -10.30
CA SER A 92 14.92 -9.29 -11.12
C SER A 92 16.13 -10.11 -10.67
N ASP A 93 17.00 -9.56 -9.83
CA ASP A 93 18.13 -10.28 -9.22
C ASP A 93 17.63 -11.12 -8.04
N PRO A 94 17.81 -12.46 -8.06
CA PRO A 94 17.38 -13.33 -6.97
C PRO A 94 18.09 -13.08 -5.62
N GLN A 95 19.17 -12.30 -5.62
CA GLN A 95 19.88 -11.91 -4.40
C GLN A 95 19.27 -10.69 -3.73
N THR A 96 18.36 -9.98 -4.41
CA THR A 96 17.69 -8.82 -3.84
C THR A 96 16.29 -9.17 -3.38
N ALA A 97 15.89 -8.60 -2.25
CA ALA A 97 14.52 -8.64 -1.76
C ALA A 97 13.85 -7.29 -2.05
N TYR A 98 12.60 -7.34 -2.46
CA TYR A 98 11.80 -6.16 -2.74
C TYR A 98 10.43 -6.26 -2.06
N LEU A 99 9.75 -5.16 -1.94
CA LEU A 99 8.39 -5.10 -1.45
C LEU A 99 7.42 -5.31 -2.62
N SER A 100 6.57 -6.34 -2.54
CA SER A 100 5.55 -6.59 -3.56
C SER A 100 4.31 -5.71 -3.36
N THR A 101 3.49 -5.58 -4.42
CA THR A 101 2.20 -4.88 -4.37
C THR A 101 1.31 -5.44 -3.25
N LEU A 102 1.26 -6.76 -3.08
CA LEU A 102 0.52 -7.40 -2.01
C LEU A 102 1.00 -6.95 -0.62
N GLN A 103 2.33 -6.91 -0.43
CA GLN A 103 2.95 -6.47 0.82
C GLN A 103 2.73 -4.98 1.08
N ALA A 104 2.77 -4.17 0.03
CA ALA A 104 2.51 -2.75 0.14
C ALA A 104 1.07 -2.44 0.58
N LEU A 105 0.11 -3.20 0.07
CA LEU A 105 -1.31 -3.03 0.42
C LEU A 105 -1.66 -3.59 1.80
N PHE A 106 -1.04 -4.71 2.22
CA PHE A 106 -1.37 -5.39 3.48
C PHE A 106 -0.10 -5.72 4.31
N PRO A 107 0.62 -4.70 4.79
CA PRO A 107 1.94 -4.89 5.41
C PRO A 107 1.93 -5.71 6.69
N GLU A 108 0.79 -5.88 7.34
CA GLU A 108 0.64 -6.59 8.62
C GLU A 108 -0.03 -7.97 8.50
N MET A 109 -0.15 -8.54 7.28
CA MET A 109 -0.95 -9.77 7.07
C MET A 109 -0.29 -10.78 6.12
N LEU A 110 1.06 -10.87 6.10
CA LEU A 110 1.76 -11.57 5.03
C LEU A 110 2.75 -12.64 5.48
N LEU A 111 2.91 -12.84 6.78
CA LEU A 111 3.79 -13.87 7.32
C LEU A 111 3.11 -15.25 7.35
N ASP A 112 1.77 -15.29 7.44
CA ASP A 112 1.01 -16.53 7.36
C ASP A 112 0.68 -16.87 5.90
N GLU A 113 1.23 -17.98 5.41
CA GLU A 113 1.09 -18.38 4.01
C GLU A 113 -0.37 -18.62 3.59
N LYS A 114 -1.18 -19.21 4.46
CA LYS A 114 -2.60 -19.47 4.17
C LYS A 114 -3.38 -18.16 4.04
N LEU A 115 -3.10 -17.23 4.94
CA LEU A 115 -3.72 -15.92 4.93
C LEU A 115 -3.27 -15.13 3.69
N ARG A 116 -1.97 -15.13 3.42
CA ARG A 116 -1.39 -14.49 2.23
C ARG A 116 -2.04 -14.99 0.94
N ASN A 117 -2.16 -16.30 0.77
CA ASN A 117 -2.75 -16.89 -0.44
C ASN A 117 -4.23 -16.53 -0.58
N LYS A 118 -4.97 -16.44 0.53
CA LYS A 118 -6.37 -16.00 0.50
C LYS A 118 -6.52 -14.55 0.08
N VAL A 119 -5.69 -13.67 0.64
CA VAL A 119 -5.68 -12.23 0.28
C VAL A 119 -5.21 -12.05 -1.15
N ARG A 120 -4.20 -12.80 -1.58
CA ARG A 120 -3.71 -12.81 -2.96
C ARG A 120 -4.82 -13.09 -3.97
N ASN A 121 -5.52 -14.20 -3.81
CA ASN A 121 -6.60 -14.58 -4.72
C ASN A 121 -7.70 -13.51 -4.81
N MET A 122 -8.03 -12.90 -3.66
CA MET A 122 -9.04 -11.84 -3.63
C MET A 122 -8.59 -10.56 -4.38
N ILE A 123 -7.28 -10.28 -4.40
CA ILE A 123 -6.72 -9.12 -5.11
C ILE A 123 -6.54 -9.42 -6.59
N ASP A 124 -6.09 -10.62 -6.95
CA ASP A 124 -5.93 -11.03 -8.36
C ASP A 124 -7.24 -10.83 -9.13
N ASP A 125 -8.38 -11.16 -8.55
CA ASP A 125 -9.70 -10.93 -9.13
C ASP A 125 -10.04 -9.44 -9.32
N SER A 126 -9.32 -8.55 -8.66
CA SER A 126 -9.54 -7.09 -8.70
C SER A 126 -8.56 -6.34 -9.60
N ILE A 127 -7.53 -7.02 -10.11
CA ILE A 127 -6.56 -6.44 -11.05
C ILE A 127 -7.16 -6.49 -12.47
N PRO A 128 -7.04 -5.40 -13.26
CA PRO A 128 -7.49 -5.40 -14.64
C PRO A 128 -6.81 -6.49 -15.46
N GLU A 129 -7.55 -7.10 -16.39
CA GLU A 129 -7.04 -8.20 -17.25
C GLU A 129 -5.81 -7.82 -18.09
N ASP A 130 -5.67 -6.53 -18.44
CA ASP A 130 -4.49 -6.04 -19.17
C ASP A 130 -3.25 -5.91 -18.28
N GLY A 131 -3.39 -6.02 -16.97
CA GLY A 131 -2.30 -6.06 -15.99
C GLY A 131 -1.32 -4.89 -16.08
N LYS A 132 -1.77 -3.74 -16.59
CA LYS A 132 -0.91 -2.56 -16.78
C LYS A 132 -1.42 -1.34 -16.01
N ARG A 133 -0.50 -0.51 -15.56
CA ARG A 133 -0.86 0.80 -15.01
C ARG A 133 -1.37 1.71 -16.13
N ILE A 134 -2.45 2.45 -15.85
CA ILE A 134 -3.03 3.43 -16.79
C ILE A 134 -2.02 4.54 -17.15
N GLN A 135 -1.00 4.76 -16.31
CA GLN A 135 -0.09 5.91 -16.42
C GLN A 135 1.18 5.62 -17.24
N ASP A 136 1.65 4.37 -17.30
CA ASP A 136 2.97 4.04 -17.81
C ASP A 136 3.11 2.55 -18.13
N ASP A 137 2.44 1.90 -18.88
CA ASP A 137 2.61 0.49 -19.34
C ASP A 137 3.37 -0.48 -18.39
N VAL A 138 3.62 -0.05 -17.14
CA VAL A 138 4.27 -0.88 -16.12
C VAL A 138 3.32 -1.97 -15.70
N LYS A 139 3.82 -3.20 -15.67
CA LYS A 139 3.05 -4.37 -15.28
C LYS A 139 2.54 -4.21 -13.85
N LEU A 140 1.23 -4.40 -13.69
CA LEU A 140 0.55 -4.46 -12.40
C LEU A 140 0.27 -5.92 -12.06
N GLY A 141 0.81 -6.38 -10.96
CA GLY A 141 0.56 -7.73 -10.45
C GLY A 141 0.73 -7.75 -8.93
N VAL A 142 0.17 -8.74 -8.28
CA VAL A 142 0.26 -8.87 -6.81
C VAL A 142 1.69 -9.08 -6.34
N ASP A 143 2.51 -9.71 -7.16
CA ASP A 143 3.93 -10.00 -6.86
C ASP A 143 4.90 -8.98 -7.46
N GLU A 144 4.40 -8.03 -8.27
CA GLU A 144 5.27 -7.02 -8.88
C GLU A 144 5.82 -6.04 -7.82
N PRO A 145 7.05 -5.54 -8.01
CA PRO A 145 7.66 -4.57 -7.11
C PRO A 145 6.82 -3.31 -6.93
N GLN A 146 6.72 -2.84 -5.69
CA GLN A 146 5.96 -1.64 -5.36
C GLN A 146 6.78 -0.72 -4.45
N GLU A 147 6.48 0.57 -4.51
CA GLU A 147 7.13 1.58 -3.70
C GLU A 147 6.75 1.42 -2.22
N GLU A 148 7.73 1.49 -1.32
CA GLU A 148 7.58 1.38 0.13
C GLU A 148 6.68 2.46 0.72
N GLU A 149 6.56 3.57 0.02
CA GLU A 149 5.73 4.70 0.42
C GLU A 149 4.24 4.34 0.56
N PHE A 150 3.76 3.40 -0.26
CA PHE A 150 2.40 2.87 -0.11
C PHE A 150 2.23 2.14 1.22
N THR A 151 3.22 1.35 1.60
CA THR A 151 3.26 0.65 2.90
C THR A 151 3.27 1.65 4.05
N LEU A 152 4.13 2.66 3.97
CA LEU A 152 4.23 3.71 4.98
C LEU A 152 2.91 4.45 5.13
N GLY A 153 2.21 4.76 4.04
CA GLY A 153 0.89 5.37 4.05
C GLY A 153 -0.18 4.52 4.72
N ASN A 154 -0.06 3.19 4.63
CA ASN A 154 -0.97 2.25 5.30
C ASN A 154 -0.65 2.03 6.78
N MET A 155 0.59 2.24 7.20
CA MET A 155 1.07 2.03 8.57
C MET A 155 1.05 3.28 9.44
N ASN A 156 1.19 4.46 8.84
CA ASN A 156 1.23 5.72 9.58
C ASN A 156 0.75 6.93 8.74
N THR A 157 0.50 8.07 9.41
CA THR A 157 0.05 9.30 8.76
C THR A 157 1.19 10.23 8.30
N HIS A 158 2.44 9.80 8.43
CA HIS A 158 3.62 10.59 8.05
C HIS A 158 4.21 10.16 6.70
N SER A 159 3.40 9.60 5.83
CA SER A 159 3.81 9.25 4.48
C SER A 159 3.81 10.49 3.57
N TYR A 160 4.65 10.46 2.55
CA TYR A 160 4.70 11.50 1.53
C TYR A 160 3.36 11.70 0.83
N TYR A 161 2.64 10.64 0.57
CA TYR A 161 1.29 10.72 -0.01
C TYR A 161 0.30 11.44 0.91
N CYS A 162 0.35 11.19 2.21
CA CYS A 162 -0.45 11.94 3.18
C CYS A 162 -0.08 13.42 3.18
N LEU A 163 1.21 13.76 3.12
CA LEU A 163 1.69 15.14 3.08
C LEU A 163 1.24 15.87 1.81
N LEU A 164 1.24 15.22 0.66
CA LEU A 164 0.77 15.81 -0.60
C LEU A 164 -0.72 16.17 -0.56
N TYR A 165 -1.55 15.35 0.09
CA TYR A 165 -2.99 15.60 0.18
C TYR A 165 -3.38 16.54 1.32
N THR A 166 -2.51 16.70 2.32
CA THR A 166 -2.78 17.54 3.50
C THR A 166 -2.12 18.90 3.45
N SER A 167 -1.12 19.09 2.59
CA SER A 167 -0.49 20.39 2.39
C SER A 167 -1.27 21.21 1.37
N PRO A 168 -1.70 22.45 1.70
CA PRO A 168 -2.36 23.32 0.72
C PRO A 168 -1.41 23.58 -0.45
N SER A 169 -1.91 23.37 -1.66
CA SER A 169 -1.16 23.69 -2.88
C SER A 169 -0.83 25.18 -2.91
N PRO A 170 0.33 25.61 -3.44
CA PRO A 170 0.60 27.02 -3.69
C PRO A 170 -0.45 27.74 -4.54
N ARG A 171 -1.29 26.97 -5.26
CA ARG A 171 -2.41 27.51 -6.06
C ARG A 171 -3.68 27.75 -5.24
N ASP A 172 -3.74 27.28 -4.01
CA ASP A 172 -4.89 27.43 -3.11
C ASP A 172 -4.73 28.59 -2.14
N ARG A 173 -3.70 29.45 -2.36
CA ARG A 173 -3.43 30.69 -1.61
C ARG A 173 -3.74 31.93 -2.41
#